data_8a330f1ac5049e891b4f6ce4ecda8353
#
_entry.id   8a330f1ac5049e891b4f6ce4ecda8353
#
_cell.length_a   1.000
_cell.length_b   1.000
_cell.length_c   1.000
_cell.angle_alpha   90.00
_cell.angle_beta   90.00
_cell.angle_gamma   90.00
#
_symmetry.space_group_name_H-M   'P 1'
#
loop_
_entity.id
_entity.type
_entity.pdbx_description
1 polymer ?
#
loop_
_entity_poly.entity_id
_entity_poly.type
_entity_poly.pdbx_seq_one_letter_code
_entity_poly.pdbx_strand_id
1 'polypeptide(L)'
;SFASTIPFRLLFGVPTWIAIILWYHLIVVKDPVQEEEFIAPQAEEEKPEVQDEIIDRITVKDGSRIHIIKVDELLYIQACGDYATLVTPTGEYIKEQTMKYFEGHLPTNNFVRIHRSTIVNVTQISRVELFGKETYQVLLKNGTKLRVSLTGYRLLKERLGI
;
A
#
# COMPACT_ATOMS: atom_id res chain seq x y z
N SER A 1 22.40 -17.75 -67.58
CA SER A 1 22.60 -18.85 -66.65
C SER A 1 22.44 -18.41 -65.19
N PHE A 2 21.23 -17.98 -64.82
CA PHE A 2 20.92 -17.55 -63.46
C PHE A 2 20.13 -18.59 -62.64
N ALA A 3 19.97 -19.79 -63.20
CA ALA A 3 19.05 -20.79 -62.64
C ALA A 3 19.69 -21.85 -61.75
N SER A 4 21.01 -21.84 -61.51
CA SER A 4 21.69 -22.93 -60.77
C SER A 4 22.13 -22.62 -59.33
N THR A 5 21.92 -21.40 -58.85
CA THR A 5 22.36 -21.02 -57.49
C THR A 5 21.24 -20.95 -56.46
N ILE A 6 19.99 -21.04 -56.88
CA ILE A 6 18.81 -20.97 -55.97
C ILE A 6 18.62 -22.26 -55.15
N PRO A 7 18.84 -23.50 -55.66
CA PRO A 7 18.59 -24.69 -54.88
C PRO A 7 19.62 -24.93 -53.75
N PHE A 8 20.84 -24.38 -53.89
CA PHE A 8 21.88 -24.64 -52.89
C PHE A 8 21.68 -23.88 -51.60
N ARG A 9 21.10 -22.66 -51.64
CA ARG A 9 20.77 -21.88 -50.45
C ARG A 9 19.56 -22.44 -49.68
N LEU A 10 18.61 -23.06 -50.36
CA LEU A 10 17.46 -23.70 -49.74
C LEU A 10 17.84 -25.06 -49.11
N LEU A 11 18.85 -25.73 -49.65
CA LEU A 11 19.26 -27.06 -49.17
C LEU A 11 20.04 -26.98 -47.81
N PHE A 12 20.74 -25.89 -47.58
CA PHE A 12 21.53 -25.71 -46.33
C PHE A 12 20.90 -24.74 -45.34
N GLY A 13 20.04 -23.83 -45.75
CA GLY A 13 19.41 -22.84 -44.89
C GLY A 13 18.30 -23.42 -44.00
N VAL A 14 17.47 -24.32 -44.55
CA VAL A 14 16.33 -24.87 -43.82
C VAL A 14 16.77 -25.84 -42.69
N PRO A 15 17.72 -26.79 -42.93
CA PRO A 15 18.15 -27.72 -41.88
C PRO A 15 18.90 -27.05 -40.74
N THR A 16 19.61 -25.92 -41.00
CA THR A 16 20.28 -25.17 -39.94
C THR A 16 19.29 -24.43 -39.04
N TRP A 17 18.21 -23.90 -39.57
CA TRP A 17 17.13 -23.28 -38.79
C TRP A 17 16.38 -24.29 -37.94
N ILE A 18 16.10 -25.48 -38.51
CA ILE A 18 15.46 -26.56 -37.78
C ILE A 18 16.35 -27.06 -36.65
N ALA A 19 17.66 -27.19 -36.89
CA ALA A 19 18.61 -27.59 -35.86
C ALA A 19 18.70 -26.57 -34.72
N ILE A 20 18.67 -25.28 -35.02
CA ILE A 20 18.68 -24.20 -34.02
C ILE A 20 17.38 -24.21 -33.18
N ILE A 21 16.24 -24.38 -33.82
CA ILE A 21 14.94 -24.46 -33.14
C ILE A 21 14.88 -25.74 -32.27
N LEU A 22 15.36 -26.89 -32.78
CA LEU A 22 15.40 -28.10 -32.01
C LEU A 22 16.39 -28.00 -30.83
N TRP A 23 17.53 -27.38 -31.02
CA TRP A 23 18.53 -27.12 -29.98
C TRP A 23 17.99 -26.15 -28.91
N TYR A 24 17.29 -25.11 -29.33
CA TYR A 24 16.60 -24.18 -28.45
C TYR A 24 15.51 -24.89 -27.64
N HIS A 25 14.68 -25.72 -28.29
CA HIS A 25 13.67 -26.52 -27.60
C HIS A 25 14.28 -27.56 -26.65
N LEU A 26 15.44 -28.14 -26.99
CA LEU A 26 16.09 -29.13 -26.16
C LEU A 26 16.74 -28.50 -24.90
N ILE A 27 17.23 -27.24 -25.02
CA ILE A 27 17.88 -26.54 -23.91
C ILE A 27 16.85 -25.80 -23.06
N VAL A 28 15.87 -25.12 -23.68
CA VAL A 28 14.91 -24.29 -22.94
C VAL A 28 13.76 -25.12 -22.35
N VAL A 29 13.43 -26.26 -22.99
CA VAL A 29 12.33 -27.13 -22.52
C VAL A 29 12.83 -28.31 -21.67
N LYS A 30 14.14 -28.56 -21.60
CA LYS A 30 14.73 -29.68 -20.89
C LYS A 30 15.48 -29.35 -19.60
N ASP A 31 15.23 -28.21 -19.01
CA ASP A 31 15.39 -28.09 -17.58
C ASP A 31 14.00 -28.26 -16.93
N PRO A 32 13.59 -29.46 -16.55
CA PRO A 32 12.69 -29.56 -15.45
C PRO A 32 13.55 -29.08 -14.28
N VAL A 33 13.34 -27.81 -13.88
CA VAL A 33 13.59 -27.41 -12.51
C VAL A 33 12.97 -28.54 -11.70
N GLN A 34 13.79 -29.39 -11.12
CA GLN A 34 13.36 -30.22 -10.03
C GLN A 34 12.92 -29.20 -8.97
N GLU A 35 11.64 -28.90 -9.00
CA GLU A 35 10.95 -28.47 -7.80
C GLU A 35 11.18 -29.62 -6.81
N GLU A 36 12.25 -29.48 -6.01
CA GLU A 36 12.22 -30.07 -4.70
C GLU A 36 10.90 -29.57 -4.13
N GLU A 37 9.99 -30.52 -3.99
CA GLU A 37 8.71 -30.37 -3.32
C GLU A 37 9.01 -30.00 -1.85
N PHE A 38 9.49 -28.75 -1.68
CA PHE A 38 9.39 -28.05 -0.43
C PHE A 38 7.89 -27.82 -0.29
N ILE A 39 7.25 -28.70 0.46
CA ILE A 39 5.91 -28.48 0.97
C ILE A 39 5.98 -27.22 1.84
N ALA A 40 6.06 -26.08 1.18
CA ALA A 40 5.60 -24.84 1.77
C ALA A 40 4.09 -25.04 1.95
N PRO A 41 3.55 -24.80 3.14
CA PRO A 41 2.12 -24.72 3.30
C PRO A 41 1.65 -23.74 2.20
N GLN A 42 0.72 -24.18 1.37
CA GLN A 42 -0.01 -23.31 0.48
C GLN A 42 -0.50 -22.13 1.32
N ALA A 43 0.25 -21.03 1.28
CA ALA A 43 -0.38 -19.78 1.48
C ALA A 43 -1.29 -19.65 0.25
N GLU A 44 -2.52 -20.16 0.38
CA GLU A 44 -3.63 -19.63 -0.37
C GLU A 44 -3.43 -18.13 -0.35
N GLU A 45 -3.32 -17.52 -1.52
CA GLU A 45 -3.60 -16.11 -1.65
C GLU A 45 -5.07 -15.96 -1.23
N GLU A 46 -5.28 -15.96 0.07
CA GLU A 46 -6.47 -15.43 0.66
C GLU A 46 -6.53 -13.99 0.18
N LYS A 47 -7.27 -13.80 -0.90
CA LYS A 47 -7.96 -12.56 -1.18
C LYS A 47 -8.51 -12.14 0.18
N PRO A 48 -8.00 -11.07 0.81
CA PRO A 48 -8.44 -10.74 2.15
C PRO A 48 -9.94 -10.54 2.07
N GLU A 49 -10.68 -11.52 2.60
CA GLU A 49 -12.04 -11.26 3.04
C GLU A 49 -11.90 -10.07 3.97
N VAL A 50 -12.61 -9.01 3.62
CA VAL A 50 -12.71 -7.79 4.41
C VAL A 50 -13.48 -8.17 5.67
N GLN A 51 -12.80 -8.84 6.59
CA GLN A 51 -13.18 -8.83 7.97
C GLN A 51 -12.77 -7.43 8.44
N ASP A 52 -13.72 -6.70 8.98
CA ASP A 52 -13.52 -5.41 9.67
C ASP A 52 -12.67 -5.64 10.95
N GLU A 53 -11.48 -6.19 10.75
CA GLU A 53 -10.57 -6.49 11.83
C GLU A 53 -9.84 -5.19 12.17
N ILE A 54 -10.14 -4.69 13.36
CA ILE A 54 -9.50 -3.50 13.90
C ILE A 54 -8.00 -3.80 14.02
N ILE A 55 -7.18 -3.01 13.34
CA ILE A 55 -5.73 -3.18 13.36
C ILE A 55 -5.11 -2.55 14.61
N ASP A 56 -4.24 -3.31 15.27
CA ASP A 56 -3.46 -2.83 16.43
C ASP A 56 -2.10 -2.27 16.00
N ARG A 57 -1.58 -2.73 14.88
CA ARG A 57 -0.24 -2.41 14.40
C ARG A 57 -0.24 -2.19 12.90
N ILE A 58 0.57 -1.24 12.48
CA ILE A 58 0.78 -0.93 11.07
C ILE A 58 2.24 -1.22 10.71
N THR A 59 2.45 -2.10 9.76
CA THR A 59 3.78 -2.40 9.26
C THR A 59 4.09 -1.50 8.08
N VAL A 60 5.20 -0.78 8.15
CA VAL A 60 5.71 0.08 7.08
C VAL A 60 7.09 -0.40 6.67
N LYS A 61 7.28 -0.58 5.37
CA LYS A 61 8.58 -0.93 4.79
C LYS A 61 9.26 0.35 4.29
N ASP A 62 10.45 0.62 4.80
CA ASP A 62 11.31 1.71 4.37
C ASP A 62 12.65 1.16 3.90
N GLY A 63 12.80 1.01 2.58
CA GLY A 63 13.95 0.35 2.00
C GLY A 63 14.08 -1.10 2.48
N SER A 64 15.20 -1.40 3.18
CA SER A 64 15.49 -2.70 3.80
C SER A 64 14.97 -2.83 5.24
N ARG A 65 14.39 -1.75 5.80
CA ARG A 65 13.90 -1.72 7.19
C ARG A 65 12.40 -1.92 7.24
N ILE A 66 11.94 -2.61 8.27
CA ILE A 66 10.53 -2.79 8.55
C ILE A 66 10.24 -2.10 9.88
N HIS A 67 9.35 -1.11 9.85
CA HIS A 67 8.87 -0.42 11.02
C HIS A 67 7.51 -0.97 11.42
N ILE A 68 7.36 -1.31 12.68
CA ILE A 68 6.09 -1.74 13.26
C ILE A 68 5.60 -0.60 14.15
N ILE A 69 4.54 0.07 13.73
CA ILE A 69 3.94 1.21 14.42
C ILE A 69 2.71 0.72 15.15
N LYS A 70 2.64 0.95 16.45
CA LYS A 70 1.41 0.71 17.21
C LYS A 70 0.40 1.81 16.88
N VAL A 71 -0.85 1.40 16.70
CA VAL A 71 -1.93 2.34 16.37
C VAL A 71 -2.10 3.42 17.43
N ASP A 72 -1.91 3.07 18.70
CA ASP A 72 -1.98 4.01 19.82
C ASP A 72 -0.92 5.12 19.78
N GLU A 73 0.20 4.89 19.10
CA GLU A 73 1.28 5.86 18.93
C GLU A 73 0.99 6.86 17.80
N LEU A 74 -0.02 6.59 16.96
CA LEU A 74 -0.38 7.51 15.88
C LEU A 74 -0.98 8.80 16.42
N LEU A 75 -0.46 9.92 15.94
CA LEU A 75 -1.02 11.25 16.18
C LEU A 75 -2.11 11.57 15.16
N TYR A 76 -1.78 11.40 13.89
CA TYR A 76 -2.70 11.56 12.77
C TYR A 76 -2.15 10.86 11.51
N ILE A 77 -3.02 10.69 10.53
CA ILE A 77 -2.68 10.17 9.20
C ILE A 77 -3.08 11.22 8.19
N GLN A 78 -2.20 11.49 7.24
CA GLN A 78 -2.43 12.46 6.17
C GLN A 78 -2.24 11.83 4.80
N ALA A 79 -3.18 12.09 3.87
CA ALA A 79 -3.04 11.66 2.49
C ALA A 79 -1.94 12.44 1.77
N CYS A 80 -1.13 11.73 0.99
CA CYS A 80 -0.09 12.27 0.13
C CYS A 80 -0.12 11.54 -1.22
N GLY A 81 -0.94 12.00 -2.18
CA GLY A 81 -1.20 11.28 -3.44
C GLY A 81 -1.82 9.91 -3.19
N ASP A 82 -1.19 8.87 -3.71
CA ASP A 82 -1.60 7.47 -3.55
C ASP A 82 -1.08 6.84 -2.25
N TYR A 83 -0.39 7.61 -1.42
CA TYR A 83 0.19 7.20 -0.16
C TYR A 83 -0.48 7.88 1.02
N ALA A 84 -0.33 7.31 2.18
CA ALA A 84 -0.69 7.92 3.45
C ALA A 84 0.58 8.11 4.30
N THR A 85 0.74 9.30 4.87
CA THR A 85 1.77 9.60 5.84
C THR A 85 1.23 9.34 7.24
N LEU A 86 1.84 8.42 7.95
CA LEU A 86 1.55 8.06 9.34
C LEU A 86 2.46 8.90 10.24
N VAL A 87 1.89 9.78 11.04
CA VAL A 87 2.66 10.67 11.90
C VAL A 87 2.60 10.18 13.34
N THR A 88 3.77 9.97 13.92
CA THR A 88 3.97 9.51 15.30
C THR A 88 4.87 10.49 16.05
N PRO A 89 4.99 10.39 17.38
CA PRO A 89 5.96 11.21 18.13
C PRO A 89 7.42 10.95 17.74
N THR A 90 7.71 9.78 17.19
CA THR A 90 9.07 9.34 16.83
C THR A 90 9.44 9.64 15.38
N GLY A 91 8.48 9.95 14.52
CA GLY A 91 8.72 10.26 13.11
C GLY A 91 7.51 10.09 12.21
N GLU A 92 7.75 10.28 10.92
CA GLU A 92 6.77 10.13 9.87
C GLU A 92 7.10 8.91 9.00
N TYR A 93 6.08 8.15 8.65
CA TYR A 93 6.23 6.93 7.86
C TYR A 93 5.24 6.95 6.70
N ILE A 94 5.69 6.54 5.52
CA ILE A 94 4.86 6.53 4.32
C ILE A 94 4.40 5.12 4.03
N LYS A 95 3.10 4.94 3.82
CA LYS A 95 2.49 3.66 3.47
C LYS A 95 1.59 3.80 2.26
N GLU A 96 1.72 2.87 1.31
CA GLU A 96 0.83 2.76 0.16
C GLU A 96 -0.49 2.14 0.62
N GLN A 97 -1.40 3.01 1.04
CA GLN A 97 -2.74 2.66 1.48
C GLN A 97 -3.68 3.86 1.36
N THR A 98 -4.96 3.60 1.16
CA THR A 98 -5.98 4.64 1.02
C THR A 98 -6.47 5.14 2.38
N MET A 99 -6.94 6.39 2.43
CA MET A 99 -7.58 6.94 3.63
C MET A 99 -8.85 6.16 4.01
N LYS A 100 -9.57 5.59 3.02
CA LYS A 100 -10.74 4.75 3.25
C LYS A 100 -10.37 3.44 3.96
N TYR A 101 -9.23 2.84 3.60
CA TYR A 101 -8.72 1.66 4.29
C TYR A 101 -8.50 1.96 5.77
N PHE A 102 -7.77 3.03 6.09
CA PHE A 102 -7.52 3.40 7.48
C PHE A 102 -8.80 3.76 8.24
N GLU A 103 -9.76 4.44 7.60
CA GLU A 103 -11.04 4.76 8.22
C GLU A 103 -11.85 3.52 8.61
N GLY A 104 -11.77 2.43 7.83
CA GLY A 104 -12.47 1.19 8.12
C GLY A 104 -11.76 0.25 9.11
N HIS A 105 -10.43 0.36 9.24
CA HIS A 105 -9.64 -0.59 10.04
C HIS A 105 -9.08 -0.01 11.32
N LEU A 106 -9.06 1.32 11.48
CA LEU A 106 -8.63 1.95 12.73
C LEU A 106 -9.75 1.90 13.80
N PRO A 107 -9.39 1.82 15.08
CA PRO A 107 -10.36 1.88 16.17
C PRO A 107 -11.20 3.16 16.08
N THR A 108 -12.48 3.02 15.76
CA THR A 108 -13.40 4.15 15.59
C THR A 108 -13.56 5.01 16.85
N ASN A 109 -13.29 4.45 18.03
CA ASN A 109 -13.33 5.18 19.29
C ASN A 109 -12.21 6.22 19.39
N ASN A 110 -11.05 5.94 18.81
CA ASN A 110 -9.85 6.78 18.93
C ASN A 110 -9.55 7.60 17.68
N PHE A 111 -10.07 7.23 16.52
CA PHE A 111 -9.75 7.88 15.25
C PHE A 111 -10.98 8.46 14.58
N VAL A 112 -10.86 9.67 14.09
CA VAL A 112 -11.91 10.37 13.36
C VAL A 112 -11.34 11.00 12.09
N ARG A 113 -12.04 10.82 10.98
CA ARG A 113 -11.72 11.50 9.72
C ARG A 113 -12.23 12.94 9.77
N ILE A 114 -11.34 13.88 10.06
CA ILE A 114 -11.66 15.30 10.18
C ILE A 114 -11.65 16.07 8.86
N HIS A 115 -10.98 15.49 7.85
CA HIS A 115 -10.89 16.04 6.51
C HIS A 115 -10.77 14.91 5.49
N ARG A 116 -11.07 15.19 4.21
CA ARG A 116 -10.90 14.19 3.14
C ARG A 116 -9.49 13.59 3.09
N SER A 117 -8.50 14.34 3.52
CA SER A 117 -7.09 13.96 3.53
C SER A 117 -6.52 13.71 4.93
N THR A 118 -7.32 13.74 6.01
CA THR A 118 -6.77 13.68 7.37
C THR A 118 -7.65 12.88 8.31
N ILE A 119 -7.06 11.89 8.96
CA ILE A 119 -7.63 11.15 10.10
C ILE A 119 -6.80 11.50 11.33
N VAL A 120 -7.44 11.84 12.44
CA VAL A 120 -6.76 12.25 13.67
C VAL A 120 -7.08 11.30 14.81
N ASN A 121 -6.11 11.09 15.69
CA ASN A 121 -6.33 10.42 16.98
C ASN A 121 -6.93 11.44 17.97
N VAL A 122 -8.17 11.21 18.38
CA VAL A 122 -8.91 12.14 19.26
C VAL A 122 -8.26 12.30 20.63
N THR A 123 -7.53 11.28 21.11
CA THR A 123 -6.81 11.31 22.39
C THR A 123 -5.65 12.31 22.37
N GLN A 124 -5.18 12.67 21.18
CA GLN A 124 -4.07 13.61 20.97
C GLN A 124 -4.54 15.05 20.76
N ILE A 125 -5.85 15.28 20.67
CA ILE A 125 -6.40 16.62 20.52
C ILE A 125 -6.30 17.36 21.86
N SER A 126 -5.73 18.55 21.81
CA SER A 126 -5.69 19.48 22.95
C SER A 126 -6.92 20.39 22.96
N ARG A 127 -7.29 20.94 21.80
CA ARG A 127 -8.46 21.80 21.65
C ARG A 127 -8.92 21.91 20.20
N VAL A 128 -10.16 22.33 20.04
CA VAL A 128 -10.77 22.65 18.73
C VAL A 128 -11.05 24.13 18.69
N GLU A 129 -10.61 24.78 17.64
CA GLU A 129 -10.74 26.23 17.46
C GLU A 129 -11.52 26.55 16.20
N LEU A 130 -12.34 27.60 16.25
CA LEU A 130 -12.94 28.18 15.05
C LEU A 130 -11.86 29.03 14.35
N PHE A 131 -11.60 28.72 13.09
CA PHE A 131 -10.65 29.42 12.25
C PHE A 131 -11.36 30.04 11.03
N GLY A 132 -11.74 31.30 11.15
CA GLY A 132 -12.54 32.00 10.14
C GLY A 132 -14.05 31.78 10.28
N LYS A 133 -14.82 32.07 9.23
CA LYS A 133 -16.29 32.10 9.32
C LYS A 133 -16.93 30.71 9.48
N GLU A 134 -16.37 29.66 8.85
CA GLU A 134 -16.95 28.30 8.86
C GLU A 134 -15.87 27.22 8.81
N THR A 135 -14.65 27.53 9.16
CA THR A 135 -13.52 26.60 9.13
C THR A 135 -13.07 26.31 10.53
N TYR A 136 -12.91 25.03 10.86
CA TYR A 136 -12.42 24.58 12.15
C TYR A 136 -10.99 24.08 12.04
N GLN A 137 -10.28 24.17 13.14
CA GLN A 137 -8.93 23.69 13.29
C GLN A 137 -8.80 22.94 14.61
N VAL A 138 -8.14 21.81 14.62
CA VAL A 138 -7.72 21.13 15.84
C VAL A 138 -6.26 21.42 16.13
N LEU A 139 -5.97 21.66 17.39
CA LEU A 139 -4.62 21.72 17.91
C LEU A 139 -4.32 20.43 18.65
N LEU A 140 -3.25 19.75 18.24
CA LEU A 140 -2.78 18.54 18.92
C LEU A 140 -1.89 18.90 20.12
N LYS A 141 -1.68 17.95 21.02
CA LYS A 141 -0.81 18.09 22.21
C LYS A 141 0.65 18.40 21.85
N ASN A 142 1.10 17.97 20.67
CA ASN A 142 2.44 18.27 20.14
C ASN A 142 2.54 19.66 19.47
N GLY A 143 1.46 20.46 19.46
CA GLY A 143 1.41 21.78 18.83
C GLY A 143 1.03 21.77 17.35
N THR A 144 0.84 20.64 16.73
CA THR A 144 0.43 20.54 15.31
C THR A 144 -1.00 21.03 15.15
N LYS A 145 -1.25 21.82 14.11
CA LYS A 145 -2.56 22.34 13.75
C LYS A 145 -3.08 21.64 12.50
N LEU A 146 -4.26 21.06 12.58
CA LEU A 146 -4.89 20.34 11.46
C LEU A 146 -6.21 20.99 11.10
N ARG A 147 -6.44 21.16 9.80
CA ARG A 147 -7.69 21.69 9.28
C ARG A 147 -8.80 20.67 9.40
N VAL A 148 -9.97 21.13 9.80
CA VAL A 148 -11.19 20.32 9.95
C VAL A 148 -12.25 20.81 8.97
N SER A 149 -12.82 19.89 8.19
CA SER A 149 -13.97 20.20 7.34
C SER A 149 -15.24 20.29 8.19
N LEU A 150 -16.29 20.91 7.64
CA LEU A 150 -17.57 21.01 8.35
C LEU A 150 -18.15 19.64 8.70
N THR A 151 -18.05 18.67 7.77
CA THR A 151 -18.46 17.27 8.02
C THR A 151 -17.58 16.62 9.09
N GLY A 152 -16.25 16.80 9.01
CA GLY A 152 -15.31 16.30 10.00
C GLY A 152 -15.54 16.89 11.39
N TYR A 153 -15.94 18.15 11.46
CA TYR A 153 -16.28 18.80 12.74
C TYR A 153 -17.51 18.17 13.39
N ARG A 154 -18.54 17.83 12.60
CA ARG A 154 -19.73 17.13 13.11
C ARG A 154 -19.37 15.77 13.69
N LEU A 155 -18.59 14.99 12.94
CA LEU A 155 -18.11 13.67 13.40
C LEU A 155 -17.25 13.80 14.67
N LEU A 156 -16.40 14.82 14.71
CA LEU A 156 -15.54 15.07 15.88
C LEU A 156 -16.36 15.45 17.11
N LYS A 157 -17.38 16.33 16.95
CA LYS A 157 -18.30 16.68 18.04
C LYS A 157 -19.00 15.43 18.62
N GLU A 158 -19.54 14.63 17.75
CA GLU A 158 -20.22 13.39 18.15
C GLU A 158 -19.26 12.48 18.92
N ARG A 159 -18.02 12.37 18.44
CA ARG A 159 -17.00 11.51 19.08
C ARG A 159 -16.53 12.05 20.43
N LEU A 160 -16.41 13.37 20.56
CA LEU A 160 -16.03 14.01 21.82
C LEU A 160 -17.18 14.19 22.80
N GLY A 161 -18.43 13.96 22.40
CA GLY A 161 -19.62 14.10 23.23
C GLY A 161 -19.96 15.56 23.58
N ILE A 162 -19.66 16.51 22.67
CA ILE A 162 -19.88 17.95 22.88
C ILE A 162 -20.83 18.56 21.82
#